data_155a96b440129776fc5b2993dbfa3778
#
_entry.id   155a96b440129776fc5b2993dbfa3778
#
_cell.length_a   1.000
_cell.length_b   1.000
_cell.length_c   1.000
_cell.angle_alpha   90.00
_cell.angle_beta   90.00
_cell.angle_gamma   90.00
#
_symmetry.space_group_name_H-M   'P 1'
#
loop_
_entity.id
_entity.type
_entity.pdbx_description
1 polymer ?
#
loop_
_entity_poly.entity_id
_entity_poly.type
_entity_poly.pdbx_seq_one_letter_code
_entity_poly.pdbx_strand_id
1 'polypeptide(L)'
;MSKAKEINMKTGLVSISFRKKSIKELIKASHECGLDCIEWGGDVHVPMGKMKLAGQIRKQMHGSSLKCCTYGSYFGLIYHCDEHFPLPFKKVIKTAKALGAKTIRVWLGWPYCGCKKGCKVFLCNKHYKKNVVVTKKLCDEAKRYGLTLSIECHFMTLSDDYHDTLRFLNDVNKDNLRLNWQPNHAKSFEYNLEALKALRPYVNNVHVFNWNEKGEKFPLGDKKGVREWTEYIKVLNDENADERVFLLEFMPDGEIASLPNEASSLKKIIELATK
;
A
#
# COMPACT_ATOMS: atom_id res chain seq x y z
N MET A 1 24.10 -7.17 -28.22
CA MET A 1 24.05 -6.37 -26.99
C MET A 1 22.57 -6.25 -26.59
N SER A 2 22.11 -7.03 -25.60
CA SER A 2 20.76 -6.91 -25.10
C SER A 2 20.65 -5.55 -24.38
N LYS A 3 19.67 -4.71 -24.75
CA LYS A 3 19.34 -3.52 -23.98
C LYS A 3 19.00 -3.99 -22.56
N ALA A 4 19.77 -3.54 -21.57
CA ALA A 4 19.37 -3.72 -20.18
C ALA A 4 17.93 -3.20 -20.06
N LYS A 5 17.01 -4.10 -19.69
CA LYS A 5 15.60 -3.76 -19.54
C LYS A 5 15.49 -2.79 -18.37
N GLU A 6 14.92 -1.64 -18.62
CA GLU A 6 14.73 -0.60 -17.58
C GLU A 6 13.93 -1.20 -16.42
N ILE A 7 14.48 -1.14 -15.22
CA ILE A 7 13.86 -1.71 -14.02
C ILE A 7 12.59 -0.93 -13.75
N ASN A 8 11.45 -1.61 -13.80
CA ASN A 8 10.12 -0.96 -13.66
C ASN A 8 9.72 -0.77 -12.19
N MET A 9 10.64 -0.21 -11.39
CA MET A 9 10.45 0.09 -9.96
C MET A 9 10.40 1.60 -9.76
N LYS A 10 9.32 2.08 -9.18
CA LYS A 10 9.14 3.48 -8.80
C LYS A 10 9.33 3.66 -7.31
N THR A 11 9.82 4.83 -6.91
CA THR A 11 9.97 5.20 -5.51
C THR A 11 8.98 6.31 -5.13
N GLY A 12 8.53 6.32 -3.88
CA GLY A 12 7.57 7.32 -3.45
C GLY A 12 7.50 7.48 -1.94
N LEU A 13 6.55 8.31 -1.52
CA LEU A 13 6.27 8.62 -0.12
C LEU A 13 4.81 8.33 0.21
N VAL A 14 4.57 7.71 1.37
CA VAL A 14 3.24 7.67 1.99
C VAL A 14 3.04 8.96 2.79
N SER A 15 2.09 9.80 2.41
CA SER A 15 1.89 11.13 2.99
C SER A 15 1.60 11.12 4.50
N ILE A 16 1.00 10.04 5.00
CA ILE A 16 0.70 9.90 6.43
C ILE A 16 1.93 9.78 7.33
N SER A 17 3.10 9.53 6.75
CA SER A 17 4.38 9.58 7.50
C SER A 17 4.58 10.93 8.17
N PHE A 18 3.98 11.99 7.61
CA PHE A 18 4.11 13.37 8.09
C PHE A 18 2.76 14.05 8.21
N ARG A 19 1.89 13.55 9.08
CA ARG A 19 0.49 14.02 9.25
C ARG A 19 0.33 15.51 9.53
N LYS A 20 1.33 16.14 10.12
CA LYS A 20 1.32 17.58 10.48
C LYS A 20 1.86 18.49 9.37
N LYS A 21 2.44 17.91 8.30
CA LYS A 21 3.00 18.70 7.19
C LYS A 21 1.93 19.03 6.16
N SER A 22 2.05 20.20 5.58
CA SER A 22 1.16 20.65 4.51
C SER A 22 1.42 19.89 3.20
N ILE A 23 0.43 19.90 2.32
CA ILE A 23 0.53 19.32 0.97
C ILE A 23 1.73 19.89 0.20
N LYS A 24 1.97 21.21 0.31
CA LYS A 24 3.11 21.87 -0.37
C LYS A 24 4.46 21.37 0.15
N GLU A 25 4.61 21.22 1.47
CA GLU A 25 5.85 20.70 2.07
C GLU A 25 6.12 19.27 1.60
N LEU A 26 5.09 18.41 1.57
CA LEU A 26 5.22 17.02 1.13
C LEU A 26 5.60 16.92 -0.34
N ILE A 27 4.97 17.70 -1.22
CA ILE A 27 5.30 17.74 -2.65
C ILE A 27 6.74 18.23 -2.84
N LYS A 28 7.12 19.32 -2.16
CA LYS A 28 8.48 19.87 -2.25
C LYS A 28 9.52 18.85 -1.79
N ALA A 29 9.37 18.29 -0.60
CA ALA A 29 10.33 17.34 -0.06
C ALA A 29 10.45 16.07 -0.92
N SER A 30 9.33 15.51 -1.41
CA SER A 30 9.34 14.34 -2.29
C SER A 30 10.06 14.65 -3.62
N HIS A 31 9.83 15.82 -4.20
CA HIS A 31 10.50 16.26 -5.43
C HIS A 31 12.00 16.44 -5.23
N GLU A 32 12.40 17.13 -4.16
CA GLU A 32 13.81 17.36 -3.82
C GLU A 32 14.58 16.08 -3.54
N CYS A 33 13.91 15.04 -3.02
CA CYS A 33 14.47 13.70 -2.84
C CYS A 33 14.48 12.87 -4.14
N GLY A 34 13.96 13.39 -5.25
CA GLY A 34 13.87 12.70 -6.53
C GLY A 34 13.04 11.41 -6.43
N LEU A 35 11.92 11.46 -5.68
CA LEU A 35 10.91 10.43 -5.67
C LEU A 35 9.98 10.58 -6.89
N ASP A 36 9.35 9.46 -7.31
CA ASP A 36 8.48 9.43 -8.49
C ASP A 36 7.02 9.78 -8.16
N CYS A 37 6.59 9.47 -6.93
CA CYS A 37 5.16 9.57 -6.60
C CYS A 37 4.87 9.74 -5.10
N ILE A 38 3.59 10.04 -4.82
CA ILE A 38 3.06 10.12 -3.46
C ILE A 38 1.78 9.27 -3.38
N GLU A 39 1.67 8.47 -2.32
CA GLU A 39 0.40 7.93 -1.82
C GLU A 39 -0.24 8.95 -0.88
N TRP A 40 -1.46 9.39 -1.18
CA TRP A 40 -2.17 10.38 -0.37
C TRP A 40 -3.13 9.71 0.62
N GLY A 41 -2.93 9.95 1.92
CA GLY A 41 -3.79 9.46 2.98
C GLY A 41 -5.16 10.15 3.03
N GLY A 42 -6.21 9.34 3.10
CA GLY A 42 -7.61 9.77 3.14
C GLY A 42 -8.09 10.23 4.51
N ASP A 43 -7.28 10.06 5.53
CA ASP A 43 -7.61 10.44 6.91
C ASP A 43 -7.19 11.88 7.25
N VAL A 44 -6.12 12.39 6.64
CA VAL A 44 -5.58 13.72 6.94
C VAL A 44 -5.52 14.60 5.69
N HIS A 45 -4.73 14.21 4.69
CA HIS A 45 -4.38 15.10 3.59
C HIS A 45 -5.47 15.22 2.53
N VAL A 46 -6.18 14.13 2.25
CA VAL A 46 -7.22 14.09 1.21
C VAL A 46 -8.46 13.37 1.71
N PRO A 47 -9.24 13.98 2.62
CA PRO A 47 -10.45 13.34 3.12
C PRO A 47 -11.41 12.95 1.99
N MET A 48 -11.99 11.75 2.13
CA MET A 48 -12.93 11.21 1.16
C MET A 48 -14.06 12.20 0.86
N GLY A 49 -14.37 12.37 -0.41
CA GLY A 49 -15.41 13.31 -0.86
C GLY A 49 -14.92 14.73 -1.09
N LYS A 50 -13.67 15.06 -0.79
CA LYS A 50 -13.07 16.39 -1.03
C LYS A 50 -12.47 16.50 -2.44
N MET A 51 -13.26 16.24 -3.48
CA MET A 51 -12.82 16.19 -4.87
C MET A 51 -12.16 17.48 -5.36
N LYS A 52 -12.65 18.66 -4.91
CA LYS A 52 -12.03 19.96 -5.26
C LYS A 52 -10.59 20.04 -4.73
N LEU A 53 -10.36 19.66 -3.47
CA LEU A 53 -9.03 19.58 -2.88
C LEU A 53 -8.15 18.58 -3.61
N ALA A 54 -8.67 17.38 -3.89
CA ALA A 54 -7.96 16.35 -4.65
C ALA A 54 -7.50 16.85 -6.03
N GLY A 55 -8.37 17.56 -6.75
CA GLY A 55 -8.03 18.17 -8.04
C GLY A 55 -6.97 19.28 -7.92
N GLN A 56 -6.99 20.06 -6.84
CA GLN A 56 -5.96 21.07 -6.58
C GLN A 56 -4.59 20.43 -6.30
N ILE A 57 -4.55 19.34 -5.52
CA ILE A 57 -3.33 18.56 -5.25
C ILE A 57 -2.76 18.01 -6.55
N ARG A 58 -3.60 17.38 -7.39
CA ARG A 58 -3.17 16.88 -8.70
C ARG A 58 -2.52 17.96 -9.55
N LYS A 59 -3.09 19.17 -9.58
CA LYS A 59 -2.50 20.32 -10.31
C LYS A 59 -1.14 20.72 -9.75
N GLN A 60 -1.00 20.76 -8.42
CA GLN A 60 0.28 21.11 -7.78
C GLN A 60 1.37 20.05 -8.09
N MET A 61 1.01 18.77 -8.07
CA MET A 61 1.94 17.68 -8.40
C MET A 61 2.39 17.72 -9.87
N HIS A 62 1.51 18.12 -10.78
CA HIS A 62 1.84 18.18 -12.20
C HIS A 62 3.03 19.09 -12.49
N GLY A 63 3.21 20.18 -11.73
CA GLY A 63 4.36 21.09 -11.85
C GLY A 63 5.68 20.55 -11.28
N SER A 64 5.65 19.42 -10.56
CA SER A 64 6.82 18.83 -9.88
C SER A 64 7.26 17.47 -10.45
N SER A 65 6.74 17.04 -11.59
CA SER A 65 6.94 15.71 -12.17
C SER A 65 6.43 14.52 -11.31
N LEU A 66 5.99 14.78 -10.09
CA LEU A 66 5.43 13.75 -9.20
C LEU A 66 4.06 13.27 -9.67
N LYS A 67 3.75 11.99 -9.43
CA LYS A 67 2.44 11.40 -9.71
C LYS A 67 1.75 10.97 -8.42
N CYS A 68 0.42 10.99 -8.39
CA CYS A 68 -0.33 10.28 -7.38
C CYS A 68 -0.39 8.80 -7.79
N CYS A 69 0.35 7.93 -7.10
CA CYS A 69 0.30 6.49 -7.38
C CYS A 69 -0.95 5.86 -6.75
N THR A 70 -1.26 6.21 -5.52
CA THR A 70 -2.30 5.56 -4.72
C THR A 70 -3.09 6.58 -3.90
N TYR A 71 -4.38 6.32 -3.75
CA TYR A 71 -5.23 6.95 -2.75
C TYR A 71 -5.41 6.01 -1.55
N GLY A 72 -4.80 6.30 -0.42
CA GLY A 72 -4.89 5.57 0.84
C GLY A 72 -6.22 5.83 1.54
N SER A 73 -7.28 5.16 1.13
CA SER A 73 -8.67 5.54 1.42
C SER A 73 -9.18 5.13 2.79
N TYR A 74 -8.53 4.21 3.49
CA TYR A 74 -9.04 3.56 4.72
C TYR A 74 -10.41 2.87 4.56
N PHE A 75 -10.86 2.66 3.33
CA PHE A 75 -12.09 1.92 3.06
C PHE A 75 -11.89 0.43 3.39
N GLY A 76 -12.80 -0.13 4.19
CA GLY A 76 -12.80 -1.55 4.54
C GLY A 76 -13.57 -2.40 3.54
N LEU A 77 -12.98 -3.48 3.06
CA LEU A 77 -13.65 -4.45 2.16
C LEU A 77 -14.53 -5.44 2.92
N ILE A 78 -14.23 -5.68 4.19
CA ILE A 78 -14.92 -6.68 5.03
C ILE A 78 -15.77 -6.00 6.08
N TYR A 79 -16.98 -6.49 6.21
CA TYR A 79 -18.00 -6.00 7.13
C TYR A 79 -18.15 -6.94 8.32
N HIS A 80 -18.35 -6.32 9.49
CA HIS A 80 -18.93 -7.00 10.65
C HIS A 80 -20.44 -7.23 10.43
N CYS A 81 -21.02 -8.21 11.18
CA CYS A 81 -22.40 -8.64 10.97
C CYS A 81 -23.44 -7.53 11.05
N ASP A 82 -23.19 -6.47 11.80
CA ASP A 82 -24.17 -5.45 12.16
C ASP A 82 -23.82 -4.03 11.67
N GLU A 83 -22.71 -3.88 10.94
CA GLU A 83 -22.30 -2.56 10.44
C GLU A 83 -22.72 -2.37 8.98
N HIS A 84 -23.46 -1.30 8.75
CA HIS A 84 -23.71 -0.78 7.42
C HIS A 84 -22.40 -0.19 6.85
N PHE A 85 -22.27 -0.18 5.52
CA PHE A 85 -21.16 0.46 4.82
C PHE A 85 -20.98 1.89 5.33
N PRO A 86 -20.00 2.17 6.19
CA PRO A 86 -19.89 3.49 6.78
C PRO A 86 -19.45 4.55 5.76
N LEU A 87 -18.90 4.10 4.61
CA LEU A 87 -18.34 4.99 3.60
C LEU A 87 -18.89 4.67 2.22
N PRO A 88 -19.50 5.63 1.51
CA PRO A 88 -19.98 5.39 0.15
C PRO A 88 -18.78 5.21 -0.80
N PHE A 89 -18.57 4.00 -1.28
CA PHE A 89 -17.47 3.62 -2.17
C PHE A 89 -17.36 4.53 -3.41
N LYS A 90 -18.50 5.00 -3.94
CA LYS A 90 -18.54 5.99 -5.02
C LYS A 90 -17.80 7.29 -4.70
N LYS A 91 -17.81 7.74 -3.42
CA LYS A 91 -17.02 8.92 -3.01
C LYS A 91 -15.53 8.62 -3.00
N VAL A 92 -15.15 7.41 -2.58
CA VAL A 92 -13.76 6.94 -2.64
C VAL A 92 -13.25 6.96 -4.08
N ILE A 93 -13.99 6.34 -5.00
CA ILE A 93 -13.69 6.33 -6.45
C ILE A 93 -13.54 7.76 -7.00
N LYS A 94 -14.51 8.65 -6.73
CA LYS A 94 -14.48 10.03 -7.22
C LYS A 94 -13.27 10.80 -6.69
N THR A 95 -12.90 10.58 -5.42
CA THR A 95 -11.71 11.22 -4.83
C THR A 95 -10.43 10.71 -5.47
N ALA A 96 -10.27 9.40 -5.65
CA ALA A 96 -9.13 8.80 -6.33
C ALA A 96 -8.98 9.32 -7.78
N LYS A 97 -10.08 9.40 -8.53
CA LYS A 97 -10.09 9.94 -9.89
C LYS A 97 -9.70 11.42 -9.93
N ALA A 98 -10.20 12.22 -8.99
CA ALA A 98 -9.85 13.65 -8.89
C ALA A 98 -8.35 13.85 -8.59
N LEU A 99 -7.75 12.99 -7.75
CA LEU A 99 -6.31 12.96 -7.50
C LEU A 99 -5.50 12.50 -8.72
N GLY A 100 -6.11 11.77 -9.65
CA GLY A 100 -5.40 11.09 -10.73
C GLY A 100 -4.74 9.77 -10.31
N ALA A 101 -5.10 9.23 -9.15
CA ALA A 101 -4.64 7.92 -8.71
C ALA A 101 -5.18 6.81 -9.62
N LYS A 102 -4.36 5.78 -9.84
CA LYS A 102 -4.77 4.54 -10.52
C LYS A 102 -5.10 3.43 -9.54
N THR A 103 -4.62 3.53 -8.32
CA THR A 103 -4.82 2.56 -7.24
C THR A 103 -5.54 3.20 -6.06
N ILE A 104 -6.44 2.44 -5.45
CA ILE A 104 -7.07 2.76 -4.17
C ILE A 104 -6.57 1.73 -3.16
N ARG A 105 -5.84 2.17 -2.14
CA ARG A 105 -5.50 1.31 -1.01
C ARG A 105 -6.72 1.15 -0.12
N VAL A 106 -7.01 -0.10 0.23
CA VAL A 106 -8.15 -0.51 1.03
C VAL A 106 -7.71 -1.44 2.16
N TRP A 107 -8.49 -1.51 3.20
CA TRP A 107 -8.26 -2.42 4.32
C TRP A 107 -9.13 -3.66 4.21
N LEU A 108 -8.59 -4.82 4.60
CA LEU A 108 -9.39 -6.04 4.62
C LEU A 108 -10.29 -6.14 5.88
N GLY A 109 -10.10 -5.25 6.84
CA GLY A 109 -10.92 -5.13 8.04
C GLY A 109 -10.44 -6.02 9.20
N TRP A 110 -11.23 -6.03 10.29
CA TRP A 110 -10.89 -6.77 11.49
C TRP A 110 -11.01 -8.29 11.29
N PRO A 111 -10.18 -9.10 11.98
CA PRO A 111 -10.19 -10.55 11.82
C PRO A 111 -11.41 -11.23 12.43
N TYR A 112 -12.22 -10.53 13.21
CA TYR A 112 -13.37 -11.10 13.93
C TYR A 112 -14.70 -10.62 13.34
N CYS A 113 -15.65 -11.52 13.16
CA CYS A 113 -16.94 -11.20 12.55
C CYS A 113 -18.00 -10.68 13.55
N GLY A 114 -17.72 -10.69 14.85
CA GLY A 114 -18.64 -10.21 15.87
C GLY A 114 -19.86 -11.11 16.18
N CYS A 115 -20.16 -12.13 15.34
CA CYS A 115 -21.33 -13.00 15.57
C CYS A 115 -21.22 -13.92 16.79
N LYS A 116 -19.99 -14.23 17.21
CA LYS A 116 -19.66 -14.94 18.46
C LYS A 116 -18.33 -14.42 18.97
N LYS A 117 -18.13 -14.44 20.31
CA LYS A 117 -16.84 -14.06 20.91
C LYS A 117 -15.71 -14.90 20.28
N GLY A 118 -14.70 -14.24 19.73
CA GLY A 118 -13.54 -14.87 19.09
C GLY A 118 -13.78 -15.52 17.73
N CYS A 119 -14.96 -15.38 17.12
CA CYS A 119 -15.22 -15.93 15.79
C CYS A 119 -14.46 -15.16 14.72
N LYS A 120 -13.47 -15.82 14.08
CA LYS A 120 -12.74 -15.24 12.95
C LYS A 120 -13.59 -15.25 11.67
N VAL A 121 -13.52 -14.20 10.88
CA VAL A 121 -14.27 -14.07 9.62
C VAL A 121 -13.96 -15.19 8.64
N PHE A 122 -12.70 -15.61 8.50
CA PHE A 122 -12.29 -16.71 7.61
C PHE A 122 -12.85 -18.07 8.01
N LEU A 123 -13.20 -18.27 9.28
CA LEU A 123 -13.84 -19.50 9.79
C LEU A 123 -15.36 -19.40 9.76
N CYS A 124 -15.93 -18.23 9.57
CA CYS A 124 -17.36 -17.98 9.51
C CYS A 124 -17.86 -18.03 8.07
N ASN A 125 -18.21 -19.21 7.59
CA ASN A 125 -18.61 -19.45 6.19
C ASN A 125 -19.61 -18.42 5.63
N LYS A 126 -20.60 -18.02 6.43
CA LYS A 126 -21.63 -17.04 6.01
C LYS A 126 -21.00 -15.68 5.73
N HIS A 127 -20.19 -15.16 6.65
CA HIS A 127 -19.57 -13.83 6.51
C HIS A 127 -18.44 -13.84 5.48
N TYR A 128 -17.62 -14.88 5.45
CA TYR A 128 -16.57 -15.03 4.46
C TYR A 128 -17.12 -15.00 3.03
N LYS A 129 -18.10 -15.87 2.72
CA LYS A 129 -18.74 -15.92 1.38
C LYS A 129 -19.36 -14.58 1.01
N LYS A 130 -20.08 -13.92 1.94
CA LYS A 130 -20.65 -12.59 1.72
C LYS A 130 -19.57 -11.57 1.36
N ASN A 131 -18.46 -11.56 2.08
CA ASN A 131 -17.35 -10.63 1.84
C ASN A 131 -16.67 -10.87 0.48
N VAL A 132 -16.48 -12.12 0.07
CA VAL A 132 -16.00 -12.46 -1.27
C VAL A 132 -16.93 -11.87 -2.36
N VAL A 133 -18.25 -12.10 -2.24
CA VAL A 133 -19.22 -11.59 -3.21
C VAL A 133 -19.25 -10.06 -3.26
N VAL A 134 -19.21 -9.40 -2.10
CA VAL A 134 -19.17 -7.93 -2.01
C VAL A 134 -17.91 -7.38 -2.63
N THR A 135 -16.75 -7.97 -2.31
CA THR A 135 -15.46 -7.54 -2.86
C THR A 135 -15.42 -7.68 -4.39
N LYS A 136 -15.97 -8.77 -4.96
CA LYS A 136 -16.11 -8.90 -6.43
C LYS A 136 -16.87 -7.71 -7.03
N LYS A 137 -18.00 -7.31 -6.44
CA LYS A 137 -18.79 -6.16 -6.91
C LYS A 137 -18.03 -4.84 -6.82
N LEU A 138 -17.26 -4.63 -5.73
CA LEU A 138 -16.44 -3.44 -5.56
C LEU A 138 -15.31 -3.39 -6.59
N CYS A 139 -14.67 -4.53 -6.87
CA CYS A 139 -13.66 -4.64 -7.93
C CYS A 139 -14.26 -4.29 -9.30
N ASP A 140 -15.44 -4.84 -9.63
CA ASP A 140 -16.12 -4.55 -10.89
C ASP A 140 -16.51 -3.06 -10.99
N GLU A 141 -16.96 -2.45 -9.89
CA GLU A 141 -17.24 -1.02 -9.86
C GLU A 141 -15.97 -0.19 -10.06
N ALA A 142 -14.88 -0.48 -9.34
CA ALA A 142 -13.60 0.20 -9.50
C ALA A 142 -13.04 0.05 -10.93
N LYS A 143 -13.15 -1.14 -11.53
CA LYS A 143 -12.67 -1.43 -12.90
C LYS A 143 -13.35 -0.57 -13.96
N ARG A 144 -14.63 -0.25 -13.81
CA ARG A 144 -15.36 0.67 -14.73
C ARG A 144 -14.74 2.07 -14.79
N TYR A 145 -13.99 2.44 -13.77
CA TYR A 145 -13.28 3.73 -13.69
C TYR A 145 -11.77 3.59 -13.97
N GLY A 146 -11.32 2.42 -14.39
CA GLY A 146 -9.89 2.13 -14.62
C GLY A 146 -9.06 2.14 -13.34
N LEU A 147 -9.66 1.67 -12.22
CA LEU A 147 -9.02 1.67 -10.91
C LEU A 147 -8.74 0.26 -10.40
N THR A 148 -7.59 0.10 -9.78
CA THR A 148 -7.18 -1.08 -9.02
C THR A 148 -7.49 -0.89 -7.54
N LEU A 149 -7.97 -1.94 -6.87
CA LEU A 149 -8.05 -2.01 -5.41
C LEU A 149 -6.81 -2.75 -4.91
N SER A 150 -6.11 -2.16 -3.95
CA SER A 150 -4.91 -2.74 -3.36
C SER A 150 -5.10 -2.93 -1.85
N ILE A 151 -5.17 -4.19 -1.41
CA ILE A 151 -5.33 -4.52 0.01
C ILE A 151 -4.00 -4.27 0.71
N GLU A 152 -4.02 -3.48 1.76
CA GLU A 152 -2.86 -3.33 2.63
C GLU A 152 -2.68 -4.59 3.49
N CYS A 153 -1.52 -5.24 3.37
CA CYS A 153 -1.09 -6.30 4.28
C CYS A 153 -0.73 -5.66 5.62
N HIS A 154 -1.68 -5.65 6.56
CA HIS A 154 -1.51 -4.91 7.81
C HIS A 154 -1.67 -5.81 9.02
N PHE A 155 -0.78 -5.61 9.99
CA PHE A 155 -0.84 -6.21 11.32
C PHE A 155 -2.22 -6.00 11.97
N MET A 156 -2.72 -7.01 12.66
CA MET A 156 -4.05 -7.03 13.30
C MET A 156 -5.26 -6.90 12.35
N THR A 157 -5.09 -7.14 11.06
CA THR A 157 -6.21 -7.25 10.11
C THR A 157 -6.36 -8.67 9.60
N LEU A 158 -7.35 -8.91 8.73
CA LEU A 158 -7.48 -10.20 8.05
C LEU A 158 -6.33 -10.50 7.08
N SER A 159 -5.57 -9.48 6.66
CA SER A 159 -4.36 -9.64 5.84
C SER A 159 -3.07 -9.82 6.66
N ASP A 160 -3.18 -10.05 7.97
CA ASP A 160 -2.05 -10.37 8.86
C ASP A 160 -1.45 -11.76 8.58
N ASP A 161 -2.28 -12.71 8.17
CA ASP A 161 -1.86 -14.05 7.73
C ASP A 161 -1.86 -14.15 6.20
N TYR A 162 -0.73 -14.56 5.61
CA TYR A 162 -0.61 -14.61 4.15
C TYR A 162 -1.39 -15.78 3.52
N HIS A 163 -1.61 -16.90 4.21
CA HIS A 163 -2.41 -18.00 3.69
C HIS A 163 -3.89 -17.60 3.56
N ASP A 164 -4.42 -16.91 4.59
CA ASP A 164 -5.78 -16.38 4.57
C ASP A 164 -5.92 -15.31 3.49
N THR A 165 -4.91 -14.44 3.33
CA THR A 165 -4.85 -13.41 2.28
C THR A 165 -4.85 -14.05 0.90
N LEU A 166 -4.00 -15.04 0.65
CA LEU A 166 -3.91 -15.74 -0.63
C LEU A 166 -5.22 -16.46 -0.98
N ARG A 167 -5.82 -17.14 0.00
CA ARG A 167 -7.14 -17.76 -0.16
C ARG A 167 -8.19 -16.75 -0.56
N PHE A 168 -8.24 -15.59 0.11
CA PHE A 168 -9.20 -14.53 -0.21
C PHE A 168 -9.02 -13.97 -1.62
N LEU A 169 -7.78 -13.71 -2.04
CA LEU A 169 -7.47 -13.25 -3.40
C LEU A 169 -7.91 -14.27 -4.45
N ASN A 170 -7.64 -15.55 -4.24
CA ASN A 170 -8.04 -16.62 -5.14
C ASN A 170 -9.57 -16.78 -5.23
N ASP A 171 -10.27 -16.70 -4.09
CA ASP A 171 -11.73 -16.80 -4.06
C ASP A 171 -12.43 -15.57 -4.68
N VAL A 172 -11.85 -14.38 -4.52
CA VAL A 172 -12.33 -13.16 -5.21
C VAL A 172 -12.00 -13.21 -6.70
N ASN A 173 -10.84 -13.68 -7.08
CA ASN A 173 -10.40 -13.88 -8.47
C ASN A 173 -10.73 -12.70 -9.40
N LYS A 174 -10.24 -11.52 -9.08
CA LYS A 174 -10.38 -10.29 -9.89
C LYS A 174 -8.99 -9.75 -10.23
N ASP A 175 -8.75 -9.45 -11.50
CA ASP A 175 -7.47 -8.96 -12.03
C ASP A 175 -7.07 -7.57 -11.51
N ASN A 176 -8.06 -6.78 -11.08
CA ASN A 176 -7.85 -5.48 -10.46
C ASN A 176 -7.91 -5.49 -8.93
N LEU A 177 -7.81 -6.68 -8.28
CA LEU A 177 -7.56 -6.80 -6.85
C LEU A 177 -6.09 -7.17 -6.63
N ARG A 178 -5.36 -6.28 -6.02
CA ARG A 178 -3.91 -6.37 -5.79
C ARG A 178 -3.59 -6.19 -4.31
N LEU A 179 -2.29 -6.19 -4.00
CA LEU A 179 -1.77 -6.01 -2.65
C LEU A 179 -0.84 -4.80 -2.56
N ASN A 180 -1.02 -4.02 -1.51
CA ASN A 180 -0.04 -3.12 -0.96
C ASN A 180 0.69 -3.89 0.17
N TRP A 181 1.82 -4.50 -0.19
CA TRP A 181 2.55 -5.35 0.72
C TRP A 181 3.46 -4.54 1.65
N GLN A 182 3.62 -5.03 2.86
CA GLN A 182 4.61 -4.57 3.83
C GLN A 182 4.99 -5.74 4.74
N PRO A 183 6.22 -5.75 5.31
CA PRO A 183 6.57 -6.77 6.27
C PRO A 183 5.74 -6.62 7.55
N ASN A 184 5.29 -7.73 8.10
CA ASN A 184 4.68 -7.74 9.42
C ASN A 184 5.79 -7.72 10.47
N HIS A 185 5.98 -6.61 11.17
CA HIS A 185 7.04 -6.43 12.15
C HIS A 185 6.95 -7.39 13.35
N ALA A 186 5.77 -7.94 13.63
CA ALA A 186 5.57 -8.94 14.69
C ALA A 186 5.91 -10.38 14.24
N LYS A 187 6.38 -10.56 13.00
CA LYS A 187 6.79 -11.86 12.42
C LYS A 187 8.28 -11.84 12.07
N SER A 188 8.86 -13.05 11.95
CA SER A 188 10.26 -13.16 11.55
C SER A 188 10.51 -12.71 10.10
N PHE A 189 11.76 -12.44 9.77
CA PHE A 189 12.18 -12.14 8.40
C PHE A 189 11.84 -13.29 7.45
N GLU A 190 12.07 -14.53 7.87
CA GLU A 190 11.82 -15.74 7.07
C GLU A 190 10.33 -15.89 6.75
N TYR A 191 9.44 -15.66 7.74
CA TYR A 191 8.00 -15.64 7.51
C TYR A 191 7.61 -14.56 6.50
N ASN A 192 8.12 -13.33 6.65
CA ASN A 192 7.82 -12.23 5.74
C ASN A 192 8.33 -12.52 4.32
N LEU A 193 9.50 -13.14 4.19
CA LEU A 193 10.08 -13.50 2.88
C LEU A 193 9.26 -14.61 2.20
N GLU A 194 8.81 -15.62 2.94
CA GLU A 194 7.93 -16.68 2.46
C GLU A 194 6.58 -16.11 2.03
N ALA A 195 5.96 -15.28 2.86
CA ALA A 195 4.72 -14.58 2.57
C ALA A 195 4.83 -13.76 1.27
N LEU A 196 5.92 -13.01 1.12
CA LEU A 196 6.15 -12.20 -0.08
C LEU A 196 6.30 -13.07 -1.34
N LYS A 197 7.03 -14.19 -1.26
CA LYS A 197 7.14 -15.14 -2.38
C LYS A 197 5.78 -15.68 -2.81
N ALA A 198 4.94 -16.07 -1.86
CA ALA A 198 3.59 -16.58 -2.14
C ALA A 198 2.65 -15.51 -2.72
N LEU A 199 2.74 -14.27 -2.21
CA LEU A 199 1.87 -13.16 -2.59
C LEU A 199 2.39 -12.35 -3.79
N ARG A 200 3.62 -12.58 -4.25
CA ARG A 200 4.31 -11.82 -5.31
C ARG A 200 3.45 -11.49 -6.54
N PRO A 201 2.64 -12.42 -7.09
CA PRO A 201 1.84 -12.15 -8.28
C PRO A 201 0.78 -11.05 -8.10
N TYR A 202 0.42 -10.77 -6.86
CA TYR A 202 -0.62 -9.79 -6.52
C TYR A 202 -0.04 -8.44 -6.09
N VAL A 203 1.26 -8.36 -5.76
CA VAL A 203 1.88 -7.14 -5.22
C VAL A 203 2.08 -6.10 -6.32
N ASN A 204 1.48 -4.93 -6.14
CA ASN A 204 1.70 -3.76 -6.99
C ASN A 204 2.36 -2.60 -6.25
N ASN A 205 2.08 -2.43 -4.95
CA ASN A 205 2.68 -1.41 -4.11
C ASN A 205 3.34 -2.05 -2.88
N VAL A 206 4.35 -1.37 -2.34
CA VAL A 206 5.10 -1.82 -1.17
C VAL A 206 5.30 -0.64 -0.24
N HIS A 207 4.90 -0.76 1.03
CA HIS A 207 5.29 0.17 2.08
C HIS A 207 6.65 -0.24 2.65
N VAL A 208 7.58 0.71 2.63
CA VAL A 208 8.98 0.49 3.00
C VAL A 208 9.30 1.19 4.31
N PHE A 209 9.67 0.42 5.31
CA PHE A 209 10.11 0.90 6.62
C PHE A 209 11.05 -0.11 7.27
N ASN A 210 11.76 0.29 8.31
CA ASN A 210 12.61 -0.61 9.10
C ASN A 210 12.20 -0.55 10.57
N TRP A 211 11.44 -1.56 11.01
CA TRP A 211 10.95 -1.67 12.38
C TRP A 211 11.43 -2.98 13.02
N ASN A 212 11.56 -2.98 14.36
CA ASN A 212 11.74 -4.21 15.11
C ASN A 212 10.39 -4.81 15.56
N GLU A 213 10.43 -5.93 16.27
CA GLU A 213 9.25 -6.66 16.75
C GLU A 213 8.40 -5.84 17.75
N LYS A 214 8.99 -4.82 18.36
CA LYS A 214 8.31 -3.89 19.28
C LYS A 214 7.69 -2.69 18.56
N GLY A 215 7.88 -2.58 17.23
CA GLY A 215 7.42 -1.43 16.43
C GLY A 215 8.31 -0.19 16.58
N GLU A 216 9.53 -0.34 17.13
CA GLU A 216 10.51 0.74 17.16
C GLU A 216 11.10 0.94 15.76
N LYS A 217 11.28 2.19 15.37
CA LYS A 217 11.69 2.59 14.03
C LYS A 217 13.19 2.81 13.96
N PHE A 218 13.80 2.33 12.88
CA PHE A 218 15.21 2.45 12.59
C PHE A 218 15.45 3.02 11.19
N PRO A 219 16.63 3.62 10.91
CA PRO A 219 16.99 4.02 9.56
C PRO A 219 16.95 2.84 8.58
N LEU A 220 16.39 3.06 7.40
CA LEU A 220 16.34 2.03 6.34
C LEU A 220 17.76 1.61 5.92
N GLY A 221 18.72 2.53 5.98
CA GLY A 221 20.12 2.31 5.62
C GLY A 221 20.96 1.57 6.67
N ASP A 222 20.39 1.12 7.79
CA ASP A 222 21.14 0.29 8.74
C ASP A 222 21.35 -1.14 8.21
N LYS A 223 22.19 -1.93 8.90
CA LYS A 223 22.55 -3.29 8.46
C LYS A 223 21.34 -4.19 8.29
N LYS A 224 20.34 -4.10 9.19
CA LYS A 224 19.11 -4.89 9.14
C LYS A 224 18.25 -4.47 7.96
N GLY A 225 17.97 -3.18 7.85
CA GLY A 225 17.16 -2.63 6.76
C GLY A 225 17.75 -2.95 5.40
N VAL A 226 19.02 -2.71 5.17
CA VAL A 226 19.70 -3.03 3.90
C VAL A 226 19.62 -4.52 3.60
N ARG A 227 19.92 -5.40 4.56
CA ARG A 227 19.87 -6.86 4.36
C ARG A 227 18.47 -7.33 3.98
N GLU A 228 17.46 -6.99 4.77
CA GLU A 228 16.12 -7.52 4.60
C GLU A 228 15.44 -6.96 3.34
N TRP A 229 15.55 -5.65 3.11
CA TRP A 229 14.96 -5.03 1.94
C TRP A 229 15.64 -5.43 0.64
N THR A 230 16.95 -5.71 0.64
CA THR A 230 17.61 -6.29 -0.53
C THR A 230 16.97 -7.62 -0.93
N GLU A 231 16.71 -8.51 0.03
CA GLU A 231 16.09 -9.81 -0.26
C GLU A 231 14.60 -9.67 -0.68
N TYR A 232 13.83 -8.77 -0.05
CA TYR A 232 12.46 -8.50 -0.47
C TYR A 232 12.39 -7.95 -1.90
N ILE A 233 13.27 -7.02 -2.24
CA ILE A 233 13.31 -6.43 -3.58
C ILE A 233 13.76 -7.45 -4.62
N LYS A 234 14.71 -8.35 -4.32
CA LYS A 234 15.07 -9.47 -5.20
C LYS A 234 13.87 -10.35 -5.55
N VAL A 235 13.04 -10.68 -4.56
CA VAL A 235 11.80 -11.45 -4.80
C VAL A 235 10.85 -10.71 -5.73
N LEU A 236 10.78 -9.38 -5.61
CA LEU A 236 9.90 -8.52 -6.41
C LEU A 236 10.51 -8.11 -7.75
N ASN A 237 11.79 -8.34 -7.98
CA ASN A 237 12.48 -8.05 -9.24
C ASN A 237 12.12 -9.10 -10.30
N ASP A 238 10.99 -8.88 -10.98
CA ASP A 238 10.45 -9.77 -11.99
C ASP A 238 10.31 -9.00 -13.32
N GLU A 239 11.05 -9.41 -14.31
CA GLU A 239 11.06 -8.76 -15.63
C GLU A 239 9.70 -8.74 -16.35
N ASN A 240 8.82 -9.66 -15.99
CA ASN A 240 7.49 -9.79 -16.57
C ASN A 240 6.38 -9.15 -15.72
N ALA A 241 6.73 -8.56 -14.57
CA ALA A 241 5.77 -7.92 -13.72
C ALA A 241 5.40 -6.51 -14.18
N ASP A 242 4.19 -6.09 -13.81
CA ASP A 242 3.77 -4.71 -13.90
C ASP A 242 4.68 -3.80 -13.05
N GLU A 243 4.64 -2.48 -13.31
CA GLU A 243 5.33 -1.47 -12.50
C GLU A 243 5.00 -1.63 -11.02
N ARG A 244 6.03 -1.70 -10.17
CA ARG A 244 5.89 -1.74 -8.72
C ARG A 244 6.35 -0.44 -8.09
N VAL A 245 5.64 -0.01 -7.05
CA VAL A 245 5.91 1.24 -6.35
C VAL A 245 6.35 0.96 -4.92
N PHE A 246 7.55 1.42 -4.57
CA PHE A 246 8.13 1.32 -3.24
C PHE A 246 7.95 2.65 -2.51
N LEU A 247 7.13 2.67 -1.50
CA LEU A 247 6.65 3.85 -0.80
C LEU A 247 7.27 3.92 0.60
N LEU A 248 8.15 4.88 0.83
CA LEU A 248 8.70 5.15 2.16
C LEU A 248 7.57 5.52 3.13
N GLU A 249 7.51 4.81 4.24
CA GLU A 249 6.53 5.04 5.29
C GLU A 249 7.20 5.12 6.66
N PHE A 250 6.81 6.13 7.46
CA PHE A 250 7.27 6.34 8.84
C PHE A 250 8.80 6.41 9.02
N MET A 251 9.33 7.60 8.89
CA MET A 251 10.76 7.87 9.17
C MET A 251 11.13 7.54 10.62
N PRO A 252 12.42 7.21 10.89
CA PRO A 252 12.88 6.76 12.21
C PRO A 252 12.51 7.73 13.35
N ASP A 253 12.70 9.02 13.12
CA ASP A 253 12.44 10.12 14.05
C ASP A 253 11.07 10.80 13.85
N GLY A 254 10.33 10.42 12.80
CA GLY A 254 9.07 11.05 12.42
C GLY A 254 9.24 12.44 11.77
N GLU A 255 10.46 12.88 11.49
CA GLU A 255 10.77 14.19 10.95
C GLU A 255 11.02 14.15 9.44
N ILE A 256 10.51 15.15 8.73
CA ILE A 256 10.65 15.26 7.26
C ILE A 256 12.12 15.50 6.84
N ALA A 257 12.94 16.00 7.75
CA ALA A 257 14.37 16.20 7.52
C ALA A 257 15.13 14.89 7.29
N SER A 258 14.60 13.74 7.74
CA SER A 258 15.19 12.43 7.52
C SER A 258 14.84 11.82 6.16
N LEU A 259 13.84 12.35 5.45
CA LEU A 259 13.40 11.81 4.16
C LEU A 259 14.53 11.70 3.10
N PRO A 260 15.47 12.65 2.95
CA PRO A 260 16.56 12.53 1.97
C PRO A 260 17.44 11.30 2.23
N ASN A 261 17.75 10.99 3.49
CA ASN A 261 18.56 9.83 3.86
C ASN A 261 17.82 8.51 3.57
N GLU A 262 16.54 8.44 3.92
CA GLU A 262 15.69 7.27 3.66
C GLU A 262 15.50 7.05 2.15
N ALA A 263 15.27 8.10 1.38
CA ALA A 263 15.16 8.03 -0.09
C ALA A 263 16.47 7.56 -0.75
N SER A 264 17.61 8.07 -0.28
CA SER A 264 18.94 7.62 -0.75
C SER A 264 19.18 6.16 -0.41
N SER A 265 18.81 5.72 0.81
CA SER A 265 18.93 4.35 1.25
C SER A 265 18.09 3.40 0.40
N LEU A 266 16.83 3.76 0.13
CA LEU A 266 15.94 2.96 -0.72
C LEU A 266 16.52 2.78 -2.12
N LYS A 267 17.00 3.86 -2.76
CA LYS A 267 17.61 3.80 -4.10
C LYS A 267 18.84 2.87 -4.12
N LYS A 268 19.72 2.97 -3.12
CA LYS A 268 20.88 2.09 -2.99
C LYS A 268 20.48 0.62 -2.81
N ILE A 269 19.45 0.34 -2.02
CA ILE A 269 18.95 -1.02 -1.80
C ILE A 269 18.37 -1.59 -3.10
N ILE A 270 17.62 -0.79 -3.87
CA ILE A 270 17.11 -1.20 -5.19
C ILE A 270 18.29 -1.53 -6.11
N GLU A 271 19.32 -0.69 -6.18
CA GLU A 271 20.52 -0.96 -6.99
C GLU A 271 21.24 -2.24 -6.58
N LEU A 272 21.34 -2.52 -5.27
CA LEU A 272 21.95 -3.76 -4.76
C LEU A 272 21.14 -5.01 -5.11
N ALA A 273 19.82 -4.90 -5.08
CA ALA A 273 18.93 -6.02 -5.35
C ALA A 273 18.77 -6.36 -6.84
N THR A 274 19.18 -5.45 -7.71
CA THR A 274 18.97 -5.55 -9.17
C THR A 274 20.27 -5.77 -9.99
N LYS A 275 21.42 -5.80 -9.28
CA LYS A 275 22.73 -6.24 -9.82
C LYS A 275 22.83 -7.76 -9.82
#